data_803b4c07ece85e08b50a2c603b126028
#
_entry.id   803b4c07ece85e08b50a2c603b126028
#
_cell.length_a   1.000
_cell.length_b   1.000
_cell.length_c   1.000
_cell.angle_alpha   90.00
_cell.angle_beta   90.00
_cell.angle_gamma   90.00
#
_symmetry.space_group_name_H-M   'P 1'
#
loop_
_entity.id
_entity.type
_entity.pdbx_description
1 polymer ?
#
loop_
_entity_poly.entity_id
_entity_poly.type
_entity_poly.pdbx_seq_one_letter_code
_entity_poly.pdbx_strand_id
1 'polypeptide(L)'
;MPQVSRDRDVDCAPMKNESVLFQPRTNQFCLLNATATFLWNQLDQPRSVSELADRLCQHFDSVMLAGATRDVEKLIEELRSLGYVVSSEV
;
A
#
# COMPACT_ATOMS: atom_id res chain seq x y z
N MET A 1 16.01 7.44 4.33
CA MET A 1 15.33 6.52 3.43
C MET A 1 13.96 7.07 3.05
N PRO A 2 13.52 6.84 1.83
CA PRO A 2 12.19 7.31 1.45
C PRO A 2 11.11 6.57 2.21
N GLN A 3 10.09 7.29 2.58
CA GLN A 3 8.91 6.71 3.22
C GLN A 3 7.70 6.92 2.33
N VAL A 4 6.75 6.01 2.44
CA VAL A 4 5.50 6.06 1.70
C VAL A 4 4.39 6.36 2.69
N SER A 5 3.49 7.24 2.29
CA SER A 5 2.30 7.54 3.10
C SER A 5 1.08 7.64 2.19
N ARG A 6 -0.10 7.50 2.79
CA ARG A 6 -1.36 7.66 2.07
C ARG A 6 -1.53 9.12 1.65
N ASP A 7 -2.13 9.33 0.48
CA ASP A 7 -2.66 10.64 0.15
C ASP A 7 -3.84 10.90 1.09
N ARG A 8 -3.86 12.06 1.73
CA ARG A 8 -4.83 12.35 2.79
C ARG A 8 -6.28 12.47 2.28
N ASP A 9 -6.46 12.67 0.99
CA ASP A 9 -7.79 12.83 0.41
C ASP A 9 -8.45 11.51 0.02
N VAL A 10 -7.70 10.41 0.05
CA VAL A 10 -8.19 9.09 -0.37
C VAL A 10 -9.12 8.51 0.69
N ASP A 11 -10.31 8.09 0.24
CA ASP A 11 -11.24 7.33 1.07
C ASP A 11 -11.04 5.83 0.86
N CYS A 12 -11.28 5.06 1.89
CA CYS A 12 -11.16 3.60 1.82
C CYS A 12 -12.44 2.97 2.35
N ALA A 13 -13.05 2.11 1.54
CA ALA A 13 -14.21 1.32 1.95
C ALA A 13 -13.78 -0.13 2.13
N PRO A 14 -13.61 -0.60 3.37
CA PRO A 14 -13.19 -1.99 3.60
C PRO A 14 -14.33 -2.96 3.34
N MET A 15 -13.97 -4.13 2.75
CA MET A 15 -14.87 -5.26 2.54
C MET A 15 -14.10 -6.49 2.97
N LYS A 16 -14.63 -7.32 3.82
CA LYS A 16 -13.96 -8.54 4.33
C LYS A 16 -12.42 -8.50 4.20
N ASN A 17 -11.87 -9.14 3.15
CA ASN A 17 -10.42 -9.20 2.92
C ASN A 17 -9.96 -8.28 1.80
N GLU A 18 -10.87 -7.46 1.27
CA GLU A 18 -10.57 -6.54 0.18
C GLU A 18 -10.96 -5.14 0.58
N SER A 19 -10.62 -4.17 -0.25
CA SER A 19 -11.04 -2.79 -0.02
C SER A 19 -11.10 -2.04 -1.34
N VAL A 20 -11.86 -0.96 -1.34
CA VAL A 20 -11.96 -0.06 -2.48
C VAL A 20 -11.44 1.30 -2.04
N LEU A 21 -10.49 1.83 -2.78
CA LEU A 21 -9.99 3.19 -2.57
C LEU A 21 -10.70 4.13 -3.53
N PHE A 22 -10.99 5.33 -3.07
CA PHE A 22 -11.53 6.39 -3.91
C PHE A 22 -10.66 7.62 -3.81
N GLN A 23 -10.20 8.12 -4.98
CA GLN A 23 -9.44 9.36 -5.06
C GLN A 23 -10.33 10.45 -5.61
N PRO A 24 -10.83 11.37 -4.75
CA PRO A 24 -11.78 12.40 -5.20
C PRO A 24 -11.18 13.38 -6.20
N ARG A 25 -9.86 13.60 -6.16
CA ARG A 25 -9.21 14.53 -7.09
C ARG A 25 -9.27 14.06 -8.53
N THR A 26 -9.26 12.75 -8.74
CA THR A 26 -9.32 12.15 -10.08
C THR A 26 -10.65 11.45 -10.35
N ASN A 27 -11.49 11.35 -9.33
CA ASN A 27 -12.78 10.67 -9.39
C ASN A 27 -12.63 9.20 -9.83
N GLN A 28 -11.58 8.54 -9.33
CA GLN A 28 -11.26 7.16 -9.68
C GLN A 28 -11.38 6.25 -8.48
N PHE A 29 -11.71 4.99 -8.76
CA PHE A 29 -11.76 3.93 -7.76
C PHE A 29 -10.66 2.92 -8.04
N CYS A 30 -10.17 2.28 -6.98
CA CYS A 30 -9.16 1.24 -7.09
C CYS A 30 -9.52 0.10 -6.15
N LEU A 31 -9.69 -1.10 -6.71
CA LEU A 31 -9.97 -2.28 -5.90
C LEU A 31 -8.65 -2.90 -5.44
N LEU A 32 -8.54 -3.11 -4.13
CA LEU A 32 -7.37 -3.76 -3.54
C LEU A 32 -7.72 -5.19 -3.15
N ASN A 33 -6.88 -6.14 -3.56
CA ASN A 33 -7.00 -7.52 -3.12
C ASN A 33 -6.53 -7.65 -1.65
N ALA A 34 -6.53 -8.87 -1.12
CA ALA A 34 -6.20 -9.10 0.29
C ALA A 34 -4.78 -8.60 0.63
N THR A 35 -3.81 -8.90 -0.22
CA THR A 35 -2.42 -8.48 0.02
C THR A 35 -2.29 -6.97 -0.02
N ALA A 36 -2.87 -6.33 -1.04
CA ALA A 36 -2.81 -4.88 -1.17
C ALA A 36 -3.57 -4.19 -0.04
N THR A 37 -4.68 -4.76 0.40
CA THR A 37 -5.44 -4.24 1.53
C THR A 37 -4.61 -4.30 2.80
N PHE A 38 -3.92 -5.42 3.03
CA PHE A 38 -3.03 -5.53 4.19
C PHE A 38 -1.97 -4.42 4.18
N LEU A 39 -1.32 -4.22 3.04
CA LEU A 39 -0.29 -3.19 2.91
C LEU A 39 -0.85 -1.78 3.08
N TRP A 40 -2.03 -1.51 2.53
CA TRP A 40 -2.69 -0.22 2.71
C TRP A 40 -2.94 0.06 4.20
N ASN A 41 -3.36 -0.96 4.95
CA ASN A 41 -3.63 -0.81 6.37
C ASN A 41 -2.35 -0.54 7.18
N GLN A 42 -1.18 -0.98 6.68
CA GLN A 42 0.09 -0.67 7.32
C GLN A 42 0.51 0.79 7.13
N LEU A 43 -0.13 1.49 6.18
CA LEU A 43 0.17 2.89 5.89
C LEU A 43 -0.67 3.85 6.74
N ASP A 44 -1.12 3.42 7.91
CA ASP A 44 -1.75 4.29 8.90
C ASP A 44 -0.77 5.38 9.38
N GLN A 45 0.52 5.16 9.14
CA GLN A 45 1.57 6.16 9.31
C GLN A 45 2.62 5.92 8.22
N PRO A 46 3.49 6.91 7.94
CA PRO A 46 4.52 6.74 6.92
C PRO A 46 5.44 5.56 7.22
N ARG A 47 5.74 4.76 6.20
CA ARG A 47 6.61 3.59 6.33
C ARG A 47 7.47 3.43 5.09
N SER A 48 8.64 2.82 5.25
CA SER A 48 9.50 2.51 4.12
C SER A 48 9.04 1.22 3.44
N VAL A 49 9.48 1.02 2.19
CA VAL A 49 9.23 -0.24 1.47
C VAL A 49 9.79 -1.42 2.26
N SER A 50 10.97 -1.26 2.86
CA SER A 50 11.59 -2.30 3.66
C SER A 50 10.72 -2.73 4.85
N GLU A 51 10.15 -1.76 5.56
CA GLU A 51 9.22 -2.05 6.65
C GLU A 51 7.98 -2.79 6.16
N LEU A 52 7.42 -2.34 5.05
CA LEU A 52 6.22 -2.96 4.48
C LEU A 52 6.50 -4.41 4.07
N ALA A 53 7.66 -4.66 3.47
CA ALA A 53 8.06 -6.02 3.08
C ALA A 53 8.22 -6.93 4.30
N ASP A 54 8.85 -6.41 5.37
CA ASP A 54 9.01 -7.17 6.60
C ASP A 54 7.67 -7.54 7.21
N ARG A 55 6.73 -6.60 7.25
CA ARG A 55 5.40 -6.83 7.80
C ARG A 55 4.62 -7.83 6.96
N LEU A 56 4.78 -7.77 5.65
CA LEU A 56 4.13 -8.72 4.74
C LEU A 56 4.64 -10.14 5.02
N CYS A 57 5.94 -10.32 5.21
CA CYS A 57 6.53 -11.62 5.52
C CYS A 57 6.04 -12.14 6.87
N GLN A 58 5.85 -11.27 7.85
CA GLN A 58 5.35 -11.66 9.17
C GLN A 58 3.89 -12.08 9.12
N HIS A 59 3.12 -11.49 8.24
CA HIS A 59 1.69 -11.77 8.14
C HIS A 59 1.38 -13.00 7.29
N PHE A 60 2.15 -13.24 6.24
CA PHE A 60 1.95 -14.35 5.31
C PHE A 60 3.16 -15.29 5.38
N ASP A 61 2.95 -16.48 5.93
CA ASP A 61 4.03 -17.44 6.21
C ASP A 61 4.77 -17.93 4.96
N SER A 62 4.07 -17.96 3.82
CA SER A 62 4.64 -18.50 2.59
C SER A 62 5.42 -17.48 1.76
N VAL A 63 5.52 -16.24 2.24
CA VAL A 63 6.15 -15.15 1.47
C VAL A 63 7.62 -15.02 1.88
N MET A 64 8.52 -15.04 0.90
CA MET A 64 9.95 -14.80 1.12
C MET A 64 10.24 -13.30 1.01
N LEU A 65 11.23 -12.84 1.77
CA LEU A 65 11.54 -11.40 1.84
C LEU A 65 11.86 -10.79 0.48
N ALA A 66 12.63 -11.49 -0.37
CA ALA A 66 12.97 -10.97 -1.70
C ALA A 66 11.73 -10.78 -2.56
N GLY A 67 10.81 -11.75 -2.53
CA GLY A 67 9.54 -11.65 -3.25
C GLY A 67 8.64 -10.58 -2.68
N ALA A 68 8.59 -10.48 -1.35
CA ALA A 68 7.78 -9.46 -0.68
C ALA A 68 8.24 -8.06 -1.04
N THR A 69 9.55 -7.82 -1.03
CA THR A 69 10.11 -6.52 -1.39
C THR A 69 9.71 -6.13 -2.81
N ARG A 70 9.83 -7.06 -3.75
CA ARG A 70 9.47 -6.82 -5.15
C ARG A 70 7.98 -6.51 -5.28
N ASP A 71 7.14 -7.29 -4.62
CA ASP A 71 5.69 -7.10 -4.68
C ASP A 71 5.26 -5.76 -4.07
N VAL A 72 5.88 -5.38 -2.95
CA VAL A 72 5.61 -4.10 -2.30
C VAL A 72 6.03 -2.95 -3.21
N GLU A 73 7.23 -3.02 -3.80
CA GLU A 73 7.71 -1.99 -4.70
C GLU A 73 6.76 -1.79 -5.88
N LYS A 74 6.31 -2.90 -6.48
CA LYS A 74 5.40 -2.85 -7.61
C LYS A 74 4.07 -2.22 -7.22
N LEU A 75 3.50 -2.64 -6.11
CA LEU A 75 2.22 -2.09 -5.64
C LEU A 75 2.34 -0.61 -5.33
N ILE A 76 3.39 -0.21 -4.61
CA ILE A 76 3.58 1.19 -4.24
C ILE A 76 3.76 2.05 -5.49
N GLU A 77 4.50 1.56 -6.49
CA GLU A 77 4.67 2.29 -7.74
C GLU A 77 3.34 2.49 -8.46
N GLU A 78 2.51 1.46 -8.50
CA GLU A 78 1.18 1.56 -9.11
C GLU A 78 0.30 2.56 -8.35
N LEU A 79 0.25 2.45 -7.04
CA LEU A 79 -0.57 3.36 -6.22
C LEU A 79 -0.06 4.80 -6.30
N ARG A 80 1.25 4.97 -6.37
CA ARG A 80 1.83 6.31 -6.51
C ARG A 80 1.46 6.94 -7.84
N SER A 81 1.55 6.17 -8.91
CA SER A 81 1.22 6.69 -10.25
C SER A 81 -0.26 7.04 -10.39
N LEU A 82 -1.12 6.36 -9.62
CA LEU A 82 -2.56 6.63 -9.62
C LEU A 82 -2.96 7.70 -8.58
N GLY A 83 -2.01 8.18 -7.78
CA GLY A 83 -2.27 9.25 -6.83
C GLY A 83 -2.82 8.82 -5.48
N TYR A 84 -2.70 7.54 -5.12
CA TYR A 84 -3.21 7.05 -3.84
C TYR A 84 -2.18 7.12 -2.72
N VAL A 85 -0.91 7.10 -3.05
CA VAL A 85 0.17 7.23 -2.07
C VAL A 85 1.18 8.27 -2.54
N VAL A 86 1.92 8.81 -1.59
CA VAL A 86 3.01 9.75 -1.87
C VAL A 86 4.29 9.22 -1.25
N SER A 87 5.41 9.53 -1.89
CA SER A 87 6.73 9.20 -1.36
C SER A 87 7.37 10.48 -0.85
N SER A 88 7.98 10.38 0.32
CA SER A 88 8.76 11.50 0.86
C SER A 88 10.11 10.98 1.32
N GLU A 89 11.14 11.79 1.13
CA GLU A 89 12.45 11.48 1.66
C GLU A 89 12.64 12.20 2.99
N VAL A 90 13.14 11.45 3.94
CA VAL A 90 13.39 11.97 5.28
C VAL A 90 14.89 12.05 5.52
#